data_95e49b43fed5a00e4c1e16aec6b46dde
#
_entry.id   95e49b43fed5a00e4c1e16aec6b46dde
#
_cell.length_a   1.000
_cell.length_b   1.000
_cell.length_c   1.000
_cell.angle_alpha   90.00
_cell.angle_beta   90.00
_cell.angle_gamma   90.00
#
_symmetry.space_group_name_H-M   'P 1'
#
loop_
_entity.id
_entity.type
_entity.pdbx_description
1 polymer ?
#
loop_
_entity_poly.entity_id
_entity_poly.type
_entity_poly.pdbx_seq_one_letter_code
_entity_poly.pdbx_strand_id
1 'polypeptide(L)'
;MKKVLKFSVVVAATLSVMLSSCSDAKDSDAMLLVPALTQKTASNDVQSEDESRGLQSWSLWDAMDWFDQSKFNKANWSNGGMFNCGFVPENVNFKNGKMTITLNNKWSHGKPYSSGEYRTNNTFSYGTFETNMIAAKGDGLVTSFFLYTGNPWDEIDVEILGKDTTKVQFNYYVDGVANNEKIIDLGFDAAYGYHKYAIEYGPGYINWYVDGKWRYGVNNTGFNAPYGKKMPSHPMQIMVNLWPGTGVDSWLNHFWWSGNKYASYDYIKYTPK
;
A
#
# COMPACT_ATOMS: atom_id res chain seq x y z
N MET A 1 -11.98 -43.96 -7.46
CA MET A 1 -11.74 -42.86 -6.49
C MET A 1 -10.35 -42.32 -6.73
N LYS A 2 -10.24 -41.20 -7.45
CA LYS A 2 -8.94 -40.52 -7.69
C LYS A 2 -8.83 -39.39 -6.70
N LYS A 3 -7.83 -39.46 -5.79
CA LYS A 3 -7.49 -38.37 -4.87
C LYS A 3 -6.85 -37.23 -5.65
N VAL A 4 -7.49 -36.09 -5.64
CA VAL A 4 -6.90 -34.82 -6.15
C VAL A 4 -5.98 -34.26 -5.07
N LEU A 5 -4.70 -34.28 -5.35
CA LEU A 5 -3.66 -33.71 -4.51
C LEU A 5 -3.66 -32.19 -4.76
N LYS A 6 -4.07 -31.40 -3.76
CA LYS A 6 -3.93 -29.95 -3.79
C LYS A 6 -2.48 -29.59 -3.50
N PHE A 7 -1.76 -29.11 -4.50
CA PHE A 7 -0.45 -28.49 -4.29
C PHE A 7 -0.68 -27.03 -3.85
N SER A 8 -0.38 -26.75 -2.59
CA SER A 8 -0.21 -25.38 -2.12
C SER A 8 1.16 -24.91 -2.54
N VAL A 9 1.22 -23.91 -3.43
CA VAL A 9 2.47 -23.25 -3.80
C VAL A 9 2.78 -22.21 -2.73
N VAL A 10 3.70 -22.54 -1.84
CA VAL A 10 4.30 -21.57 -0.92
C VAL A 10 5.34 -20.79 -1.70
N VAL A 11 5.04 -19.56 -2.07
CA VAL A 11 6.04 -18.63 -2.61
C VAL A 11 6.70 -17.92 -1.43
N ALA A 12 7.80 -18.48 -0.95
CA ALA A 12 8.68 -17.78 -0.02
C ALA A 12 9.54 -16.79 -0.81
N ALA A 13 9.24 -15.51 -0.70
CA ALA A 13 10.11 -14.45 -1.21
C ALA A 13 11.28 -14.27 -0.22
N THR A 14 12.44 -14.86 -0.52
CA THR A 14 13.68 -14.60 0.22
C THR A 14 14.25 -13.25 -0.20
N LEU A 15 14.15 -12.28 0.68
CA LEU A 15 14.80 -10.97 0.54
C LEU A 15 16.26 -11.10 0.99
N SER A 16 17.21 -11.16 0.03
CA SER A 16 18.64 -11.05 0.31
C SER A 16 19.02 -9.59 0.52
N VAL A 17 19.29 -9.22 1.76
CA VAL A 17 19.89 -7.92 2.10
C VAL A 17 21.40 -8.02 1.79
N MET A 18 21.86 -7.28 0.79
CA MET A 18 23.30 -7.03 0.60
C MET A 18 23.72 -5.84 1.48
N LEU A 19 24.44 -6.15 2.55
CA LEU A 19 25.21 -5.17 3.31
C LEU A 19 26.49 -4.85 2.53
N SER A 20 26.60 -3.62 2.04
CA SER A 20 27.86 -3.08 1.56
C SER A 20 28.53 -2.36 2.73
N SER A 21 29.63 -2.97 3.22
CA SER A 21 30.55 -2.33 4.14
C SER A 21 31.50 -1.42 3.36
N CYS A 22 31.64 -0.18 3.80
CA CYS A 22 32.77 0.64 3.41
C CYS A 22 33.51 1.06 4.69
N SER A 23 34.74 0.67 4.78
CA SER A 23 35.68 0.93 5.87
C SER A 23 36.50 2.18 5.60
N ASP A 24 36.81 2.86 6.71
CA ASP A 24 38.00 3.62 7.05
C ASP A 24 38.49 4.83 6.24
N ALA A 25 38.50 5.96 6.90
CA ALA A 25 39.69 6.83 6.95
C ALA A 25 39.73 7.65 8.25
N LYS A 26 40.85 7.53 8.94
CA LYS A 26 41.26 8.31 10.12
C LYS A 26 41.72 9.71 9.70
N ASP A 27 41.55 10.67 10.54
CA ASP A 27 42.51 11.48 11.28
C ASP A 27 42.10 12.94 11.47
N SER A 28 42.24 13.35 12.60
CA SER A 28 43.08 14.31 13.32
C SER A 28 42.33 15.47 13.99
N ASP A 29 42.69 15.57 15.25
CA ASP A 29 42.53 16.58 16.26
C ASP A 29 42.45 18.07 15.82
N ALA A 30 41.50 18.79 16.40
CA ALA A 30 41.75 20.17 16.82
C ALA A 30 40.85 20.50 18.01
N MET A 31 41.52 20.59 19.14
CA MET A 31 41.05 21.09 20.43
C MET A 31 40.94 22.62 20.37
N LEU A 32 39.78 23.20 20.68
CA LEU A 32 39.66 24.60 20.99
C LEU A 32 38.72 24.83 22.17
N LEU A 33 39.31 25.57 23.11
CA LEU A 33 38.88 25.89 24.46
C LEU A 33 37.55 26.67 24.58
N VAL A 34 36.83 26.32 25.64
CA VAL A 34 35.65 27.00 26.19
C VAL A 34 36.08 28.19 27.05
N PRO A 35 35.27 29.23 27.15
CA PRO A 35 35.18 29.97 28.41
C PRO A 35 33.81 29.74 29.06
N ALA A 36 33.88 29.46 30.34
CA ALA A 36 32.78 29.36 31.28
C ALA A 36 32.10 30.70 31.48
N LEU A 37 30.78 30.74 31.52
CA LEU A 37 30.00 31.83 32.11
C LEU A 37 28.84 31.33 32.97
N THR A 38 29.08 31.50 34.23
CA THR A 38 28.23 31.78 35.41
C THR A 38 26.74 31.34 35.39
N GLN A 39 26.45 30.50 36.35
CA GLN A 39 25.15 30.16 36.87
C GLN A 39 24.35 31.38 37.37
N LYS A 40 23.06 31.39 37.04
CA LYS A 40 22.07 32.13 37.78
C LYS A 40 20.93 31.17 38.11
N THR A 41 20.85 30.84 39.37
CA THR A 41 19.78 30.02 39.98
C THR A 41 18.46 30.79 39.94
N ALA A 42 17.44 30.18 39.36
CA ALA A 42 16.05 30.54 39.59
C ALA A 42 15.30 29.25 39.96
N SER A 43 14.56 29.33 41.02
CA SER A 43 13.83 28.29 41.72
C SER A 43 12.76 27.64 40.86
N ASN A 44 12.69 26.33 41.03
CA ASN A 44 11.76 25.42 40.39
C ASN A 44 10.38 25.48 41.02
N ASP A 45 9.38 25.66 40.17
CA ASP A 45 8.11 24.97 40.32
C ASP A 45 8.00 23.96 39.18
N VAL A 46 8.25 22.68 39.50
CA VAL A 46 8.00 21.57 38.60
C VAL A 46 6.50 21.30 38.63
N GLN A 47 5.77 21.94 37.74
CA GLN A 47 4.49 21.41 37.32
C GLN A 47 4.79 20.24 36.37
N SER A 48 4.40 19.06 36.81
CA SER A 48 4.31 17.88 35.97
C SER A 48 3.27 18.14 34.88
N GLU A 49 3.71 18.64 33.72
CA GLU A 49 2.89 18.61 32.53
C GLU A 49 2.75 17.13 32.10
N ASP A 50 1.57 16.61 32.42
CA ASP A 50 1.06 15.37 31.88
C ASP A 50 1.11 15.45 30.36
N GLU A 51 2.10 14.78 29.74
CA GLU A 51 2.20 14.63 28.28
C GLU A 51 1.09 13.70 27.77
N SER A 52 -0.16 14.07 27.95
CA SER A 52 -1.22 13.62 27.07
C SER A 52 -1.06 14.36 25.74
N ARG A 53 -0.07 13.97 24.94
CA ARG A 53 -0.10 14.23 23.49
C ARG A 53 -1.32 13.50 22.97
N GLY A 54 -2.44 14.19 22.98
CA GLY A 54 -3.64 13.78 22.29
C GLY A 54 -3.24 13.45 20.86
N LEU A 55 -3.41 12.19 20.47
CA LEU A 55 -3.32 11.76 19.08
C LEU A 55 -4.29 12.64 18.30
N GLN A 56 -3.76 13.70 17.70
CA GLN A 56 -4.55 14.60 16.87
C GLN A 56 -4.95 13.78 15.66
N SER A 57 -6.23 13.42 15.59
CA SER A 57 -6.78 12.59 14.53
C SER A 57 -6.83 13.39 13.23
N TRP A 58 -5.72 13.38 12.49
CA TRP A 58 -5.64 14.02 11.18
C TRP A 58 -6.47 13.23 10.18
N SER A 59 -7.50 13.84 9.62
CA SER A 59 -8.17 13.33 8.44
C SER A 59 -7.37 13.70 7.19
N LEU A 60 -7.44 12.84 6.16
CA LEU A 60 -6.90 13.13 4.84
C LEU A 60 -8.03 13.20 3.83
N TRP A 61 -8.02 14.22 3.00
CA TRP A 61 -8.79 14.30 1.77
C TRP A 61 -7.90 14.84 0.66
N ASP A 62 -7.86 14.13 -0.46
CA ASP A 62 -7.20 14.57 -1.68
C ASP A 62 -8.10 14.25 -2.88
N ALA A 63 -8.51 15.29 -3.59
CA ALA A 63 -9.44 15.20 -4.73
C ALA A 63 -8.74 14.85 -6.06
N MET A 64 -7.43 14.56 -6.04
CA MET A 64 -6.63 14.22 -7.22
C MET A 64 -6.63 15.30 -8.32
N ASP A 65 -6.80 16.57 -7.95
CA ASP A 65 -6.76 17.69 -8.88
C ASP A 65 -5.35 17.95 -9.41
N TRP A 66 -4.34 17.74 -8.55
CA TRP A 66 -2.92 17.97 -8.84
C TRP A 66 -2.03 17.14 -7.90
N PHE A 67 -0.74 17.04 -8.20
CA PHE A 67 0.21 16.34 -7.37
C PHE A 67 0.59 17.19 -6.14
N ASP A 68 0.09 16.85 -4.97
CA ASP A 68 0.48 17.44 -3.69
C ASP A 68 1.66 16.68 -3.08
N GLN A 69 2.88 17.12 -3.40
CA GLN A 69 4.12 16.50 -2.90
C GLN A 69 4.30 16.64 -1.37
N SER A 70 3.54 17.51 -0.70
CA SER A 70 3.58 17.61 0.76
C SER A 70 2.88 16.44 1.44
N LYS A 71 1.90 15.83 0.77
CA LYS A 71 1.11 14.71 1.28
C LYS A 71 1.49 13.36 0.67
N PHE A 72 1.96 13.36 -0.59
CA PHE A 72 2.18 12.15 -1.38
C PHE A 72 3.52 12.14 -2.09
N ASN A 73 3.93 10.94 -2.49
CA ASN A 73 5.02 10.74 -3.43
C ASN A 73 4.62 9.77 -4.55
N LYS A 74 5.33 9.91 -5.67
CA LYS A 74 5.26 9.02 -6.83
C LYS A 74 6.46 8.09 -6.79
N ALA A 75 6.23 6.79 -6.88
CA ALA A 75 7.28 5.79 -6.86
C ALA A 75 8.28 5.95 -8.02
N ASN A 76 9.56 5.69 -7.73
CA ASN A 76 10.63 5.66 -8.72
C ASN A 76 11.58 4.49 -8.40
N TRP A 77 11.03 3.28 -8.44
CA TRP A 77 11.75 2.02 -8.17
C TRP A 77 11.05 0.84 -8.83
N SER A 78 11.59 -0.35 -8.65
CA SER A 78 10.97 -1.61 -9.04
C SER A 78 10.81 -2.51 -7.83
N ASN A 79 9.63 -3.06 -7.65
CA ASN A 79 9.43 -4.17 -6.74
C ASN A 79 10.04 -5.45 -7.35
N GLY A 80 10.45 -6.37 -6.47
CA GLY A 80 10.99 -7.66 -6.87
C GLY A 80 9.93 -8.65 -7.36
N GLY A 81 10.37 -9.89 -7.57
CA GLY A 81 9.47 -11.03 -7.74
C GLY A 81 8.50 -10.87 -8.92
N MET A 82 7.21 -10.93 -8.61
CA MET A 82 6.11 -11.01 -9.59
C MET A 82 5.80 -9.71 -10.34
N PHE A 83 6.34 -8.55 -9.93
CA PHE A 83 6.10 -7.28 -10.61
C PHE A 83 6.90 -7.20 -11.91
N ASN A 84 6.22 -7.13 -13.06
CA ASN A 84 6.84 -7.07 -14.39
C ASN A 84 7.02 -5.65 -14.91
N CYS A 85 7.03 -4.66 -14.03
CA CYS A 85 7.24 -3.26 -14.36
C CYS A 85 8.14 -2.55 -13.34
N GLY A 86 8.81 -1.48 -13.78
CA GLY A 86 9.32 -0.45 -12.89
C GLY A 86 8.26 0.63 -12.69
N PHE A 87 8.13 1.15 -11.49
CA PHE A 87 7.30 2.31 -11.20
C PHE A 87 8.09 3.58 -11.49
N VAL A 88 7.47 4.52 -12.21
CA VAL A 88 8.10 5.79 -12.58
C VAL A 88 7.11 6.95 -12.37
N PRO A 89 7.59 8.12 -11.91
CA PRO A 89 6.73 9.27 -11.58
C PRO A 89 5.91 9.78 -12.76
N GLU A 90 6.43 9.72 -13.97
CA GLU A 90 5.79 10.19 -15.20
C GLU A 90 4.56 9.37 -15.62
N ASN A 91 4.40 8.16 -15.05
CA ASN A 91 3.22 7.33 -15.27
C ASN A 91 2.07 7.62 -14.30
N VAL A 92 2.26 8.55 -13.35
CA VAL A 92 1.22 9.04 -12.44
C VAL A 92 0.87 10.48 -12.84
N ASN A 93 -0.27 10.67 -13.50
CA ASN A 93 -0.68 11.93 -14.10
C ASN A 93 -2.00 12.43 -13.52
N PHE A 94 -2.09 13.76 -13.37
CA PHE A 94 -3.26 14.46 -12.83
C PHE A 94 -3.86 15.32 -13.93
N LYS A 95 -5.15 15.13 -14.19
CA LYS A 95 -5.88 15.92 -15.19
C LYS A 95 -7.39 15.88 -14.91
N ASN A 96 -8.03 17.05 -14.98
CA ASN A 96 -9.49 17.18 -14.85
C ASN A 96 -10.04 16.56 -13.56
N GLY A 97 -9.38 16.79 -12.41
CA GLY A 97 -9.80 16.25 -11.11
C GLY A 97 -9.66 14.73 -10.99
N LYS A 98 -8.73 14.13 -11.72
CA LYS A 98 -8.47 12.69 -11.70
C LYS A 98 -6.97 12.42 -11.73
N MET A 99 -6.55 11.42 -10.97
CA MET A 99 -5.25 10.82 -11.14
C MET A 99 -5.38 9.58 -12.04
N THR A 100 -4.50 9.47 -13.03
CA THR A 100 -4.41 8.30 -13.90
C THR A 100 -3.03 7.68 -13.79
N ILE A 101 -3.00 6.38 -13.53
CA ILE A 101 -1.79 5.56 -13.61
C ILE A 101 -1.78 4.87 -14.97
N THR A 102 -0.68 5.01 -15.69
CA THR A 102 -0.48 4.42 -17.01
C THR A 102 0.56 3.31 -16.95
N LEU A 103 0.19 2.13 -17.40
CA LEU A 103 1.15 1.07 -17.75
C LEU A 103 1.49 1.21 -19.24
N ASN A 104 2.78 1.29 -19.57
CA ASN A 104 3.26 1.40 -20.95
C ASN A 104 4.44 0.46 -21.23
N ASN A 105 4.73 0.29 -22.55
CA ASN A 105 5.82 -0.57 -23.04
C ASN A 105 7.15 0.20 -23.08
N LYS A 106 7.61 0.64 -21.91
CA LYS A 106 8.91 1.27 -21.76
C LYS A 106 9.72 0.51 -20.70
N TRP A 107 10.95 0.18 -21.05
CA TRP A 107 11.88 -0.41 -20.10
C TRP A 107 12.16 0.54 -18.95
N SER A 108 12.04 0.04 -17.73
CA SER A 108 12.28 0.84 -16.52
C SER A 108 12.75 -0.04 -15.37
N HIS A 109 13.76 0.42 -14.62
CA HIS A 109 14.27 -0.27 -13.41
C HIS A 109 14.55 -1.77 -13.62
N GLY A 110 15.10 -2.15 -14.78
CA GLY A 110 15.40 -3.55 -15.10
C GLY A 110 14.19 -4.40 -15.48
N LYS A 111 13.03 -3.79 -15.72
CA LYS A 111 11.77 -4.46 -16.13
C LYS A 111 11.33 -4.02 -17.52
N PRO A 112 10.64 -4.91 -18.28
CA PRO A 112 10.25 -4.63 -19.67
C PRO A 112 9.15 -3.57 -19.81
N TYR A 113 8.41 -3.29 -18.73
CA TYR A 113 7.33 -2.32 -18.72
C TYR A 113 7.58 -1.24 -17.67
N SER A 114 6.92 -0.10 -17.81
CA SER A 114 6.83 0.91 -16.76
C SER A 114 5.39 1.20 -16.41
N SER A 115 5.13 1.41 -15.12
CA SER A 115 3.84 1.76 -14.57
C SER A 115 3.98 2.83 -13.49
N GLY A 116 2.96 3.05 -12.69
CA GLY A 116 2.97 4.01 -11.60
C GLY A 116 2.50 3.41 -10.27
N GLU A 117 3.04 3.98 -9.20
CA GLU A 117 2.56 3.81 -7.85
C GLU A 117 2.54 5.17 -7.16
N TYR A 118 1.47 5.43 -6.40
CA TYR A 118 1.25 6.67 -5.69
C TYR A 118 0.92 6.35 -4.23
N ARG A 119 1.57 7.05 -3.29
CA ARG A 119 1.41 6.76 -1.88
C ARG A 119 1.53 7.98 -1.00
N THR A 120 0.93 7.92 0.18
CA THR A 120 1.08 8.97 1.19
C THR A 120 2.49 9.04 1.74
N ASN A 121 2.94 10.24 2.10
CA ASN A 121 4.21 10.44 2.82
C ASN A 121 4.08 9.95 4.27
N ASN A 122 2.92 10.18 4.88
CA ASN A 122 2.63 9.79 6.26
C ASN A 122 1.98 8.40 6.33
N THR A 123 2.08 7.77 7.49
CA THR A 123 1.34 6.59 7.88
C THR A 123 0.13 6.98 8.71
N PHE A 124 -0.91 6.14 8.68
CA PHE A 124 -2.16 6.33 9.39
C PHE A 124 -2.47 5.08 10.21
N SER A 125 -3.02 5.27 11.41
CA SER A 125 -3.49 4.19 12.26
C SER A 125 -4.93 3.80 11.91
N TYR A 126 -5.66 3.26 12.87
CA TYR A 126 -7.04 2.82 12.72
C TYR A 126 -7.98 3.90 12.17
N GLY A 127 -8.93 3.48 11.36
CA GLY A 127 -9.89 4.38 10.74
C GLY A 127 -10.55 3.79 9.49
N THR A 128 -11.17 4.66 8.70
CA THR A 128 -11.74 4.32 7.40
C THR A 128 -10.92 4.96 6.29
N PHE A 129 -10.42 4.15 5.39
CA PHE A 129 -9.64 4.49 4.21
C PHE A 129 -10.50 4.26 2.98
N GLU A 130 -10.61 5.23 2.08
CA GLU A 130 -11.51 5.14 0.94
C GLU A 130 -10.87 5.74 -0.31
N THR A 131 -11.13 5.13 -1.44
CA THR A 131 -10.86 5.67 -2.78
C THR A 131 -12.05 5.42 -3.70
N ASN A 132 -12.14 6.20 -4.77
CA ASN A 132 -13.08 5.99 -5.86
C ASN A 132 -12.25 5.76 -7.12
N MET A 133 -12.33 4.56 -7.73
CA MET A 133 -11.42 4.17 -8.81
C MET A 133 -12.10 3.40 -9.95
N ILE A 134 -11.47 3.46 -11.12
CA ILE A 134 -11.71 2.60 -12.29
C ILE A 134 -10.49 1.70 -12.47
N ALA A 135 -10.70 0.41 -12.61
CA ALA A 135 -9.63 -0.56 -12.77
C ALA A 135 -9.23 -0.78 -14.22
N ALA A 136 -7.97 -1.17 -14.44
CA ALA A 136 -7.47 -1.62 -15.74
C ALA A 136 -7.97 -3.05 -16.04
N LYS A 137 -8.46 -3.28 -17.27
CA LYS A 137 -8.92 -4.60 -17.75
C LYS A 137 -7.88 -5.25 -18.64
N GLY A 138 -7.63 -6.53 -18.43
CA GLY A 138 -6.73 -7.39 -19.22
C GLY A 138 -6.04 -8.43 -18.38
N ASP A 139 -5.73 -9.58 -18.98
CA ASP A 139 -5.00 -10.65 -18.31
C ASP A 139 -3.66 -10.18 -17.78
N GLY A 140 -3.25 -10.72 -16.64
CA GLY A 140 -1.99 -10.43 -16.01
C GLY A 140 -1.92 -9.08 -15.28
N LEU A 141 -3.00 -8.30 -15.20
CA LEU A 141 -3.02 -6.98 -14.57
C LEU A 141 -3.60 -7.01 -13.15
N VAL A 142 -3.07 -6.13 -12.29
CA VAL A 142 -3.63 -5.80 -10.98
C VAL A 142 -3.75 -4.28 -10.86
N THR A 143 -4.93 -3.81 -10.47
CA THR A 143 -5.19 -2.44 -10.01
C THR A 143 -5.48 -2.49 -8.53
N SER A 144 -4.73 -1.76 -7.70
CA SER A 144 -4.83 -1.86 -6.25
C SER A 144 -5.11 -0.54 -5.56
N PHE A 145 -5.78 -0.66 -4.43
CA PHE A 145 -5.84 0.30 -3.33
C PHE A 145 -5.54 -0.47 -2.05
N PHE A 146 -4.49 -0.09 -1.33
CA PHE A 146 -4.00 -0.87 -0.21
C PHE A 146 -3.34 -0.02 0.87
N LEU A 147 -3.17 -0.63 2.02
CA LEU A 147 -2.45 -0.08 3.16
C LEU A 147 -1.19 -0.92 3.39
N TYR A 148 -0.04 -0.29 3.67
CA TYR A 148 1.23 -0.99 3.78
C TYR A 148 2.20 -0.32 4.75
N THR A 149 2.93 -1.13 5.57
CA THR A 149 3.92 -0.61 6.53
C THR A 149 5.36 -0.73 6.06
N GLY A 150 5.71 -1.78 5.33
CA GLY A 150 7.09 -2.14 5.02
C GLY A 150 7.68 -3.19 5.96
N ASN A 151 8.24 -2.80 7.08
CA ASN A 151 8.81 -3.71 8.07
C ASN A 151 8.49 -3.23 9.51
N PRO A 152 7.78 -4.03 10.32
CA PRO A 152 7.24 -5.35 9.98
C PRO A 152 6.21 -5.25 8.84
N TRP A 153 5.97 -6.32 8.11
CA TRP A 153 5.08 -6.30 6.95
C TRP A 153 3.63 -6.54 7.40
N ASP A 154 2.89 -5.46 7.60
CA ASP A 154 1.43 -5.45 7.67
C ASP A 154 0.89 -4.82 6.39
N GLU A 155 -0.18 -5.40 5.83
CA GLU A 155 -0.80 -4.94 4.58
C GLU A 155 -2.29 -5.27 4.60
N ILE A 156 -3.11 -4.43 3.95
CA ILE A 156 -4.55 -4.66 3.78
C ILE A 156 -4.93 -4.23 2.38
N ASP A 157 -5.50 -5.15 1.58
CA ASP A 157 -5.64 -4.98 0.15
C ASP A 157 -7.07 -4.90 -0.34
N VAL A 158 -7.26 -4.09 -1.38
CA VAL A 158 -8.34 -4.14 -2.36
C VAL A 158 -7.69 -4.26 -3.74
N GLU A 159 -7.84 -5.40 -4.40
CA GLU A 159 -7.24 -5.68 -5.68
C GLU A 159 -8.31 -6.05 -6.72
N ILE A 160 -8.31 -5.34 -7.85
CA ILE A 160 -9.08 -5.73 -9.03
C ILE A 160 -8.13 -6.44 -9.97
N LEU A 161 -8.34 -7.76 -10.13
CA LEU A 161 -7.57 -8.56 -11.07
C LEU A 161 -8.10 -8.34 -12.47
N GLY A 162 -7.29 -7.79 -13.35
CA GLY A 162 -7.70 -7.38 -14.68
C GLY A 162 -8.28 -8.49 -15.56
N LYS A 163 -7.97 -9.75 -15.25
CA LYS A 163 -8.55 -10.94 -15.92
C LYS A 163 -10.06 -11.10 -15.71
N ASP A 164 -10.59 -10.58 -14.61
CA ASP A 164 -12.03 -10.59 -14.29
C ASP A 164 -12.38 -9.40 -13.42
N THR A 165 -12.62 -8.25 -14.05
CA THR A 165 -12.94 -6.99 -13.37
C THR A 165 -14.37 -6.93 -12.81
N THR A 166 -15.14 -8.02 -12.91
CA THR A 166 -16.43 -8.18 -12.20
C THR A 166 -16.28 -8.63 -10.76
N LYS A 167 -15.05 -8.91 -10.33
CA LYS A 167 -14.69 -9.36 -8.99
C LYS A 167 -13.64 -8.48 -8.35
N VAL A 168 -13.62 -8.47 -7.02
CA VAL A 168 -12.58 -7.89 -6.20
C VAL A 168 -11.93 -8.98 -5.36
N GLN A 169 -10.62 -8.92 -5.20
CA GLN A 169 -9.88 -9.70 -4.21
C GLN A 169 -9.56 -8.81 -3.03
N PHE A 170 -10.01 -9.21 -1.84
CA PHE A 170 -9.57 -8.67 -0.57
C PHE A 170 -8.51 -9.57 0.02
N ASN A 171 -7.52 -8.97 0.67
CA ASN A 171 -6.45 -9.72 1.31
C ASN A 171 -5.89 -8.93 2.49
N TYR A 172 -5.10 -9.56 3.34
CA TYR A 172 -4.29 -8.88 4.35
C TYR A 172 -3.08 -9.74 4.74
N TYR A 173 -2.04 -9.08 5.23
CA TYR A 173 -0.82 -9.69 5.74
C TYR A 173 -0.58 -9.22 7.16
N VAL A 174 -0.06 -10.12 7.98
CA VAL A 174 0.41 -9.83 9.34
C VAL A 174 1.81 -10.42 9.48
N ASP A 175 2.80 -9.57 9.78
CA ASP A 175 4.21 -9.98 9.84
C ASP A 175 4.66 -10.70 8.54
N GLY A 176 4.13 -10.30 7.37
CA GLY A 176 4.41 -10.91 6.07
C GLY A 176 3.72 -12.25 5.81
N VAL A 177 2.85 -12.71 6.71
CA VAL A 177 2.10 -13.96 6.52
C VAL A 177 0.87 -13.70 5.65
N ALA A 178 0.84 -14.34 4.48
CA ALA A 178 -0.21 -14.29 3.47
C ALA A 178 -1.28 -15.39 3.64
N ASN A 179 -2.06 -15.64 2.58
CA ASN A 179 -3.11 -16.64 2.40
C ASN A 179 -4.43 -16.27 3.12
N ASN A 180 -4.77 -14.99 3.04
CA ASN A 180 -6.00 -14.44 3.60
C ASN A 180 -6.94 -13.94 2.50
N GLU A 181 -6.73 -14.38 1.24
CA GLU A 181 -7.43 -13.89 0.06
C GLU A 181 -8.91 -14.26 0.09
N LYS A 182 -9.74 -13.29 -0.26
CA LYS A 182 -11.17 -13.46 -0.44
C LYS A 182 -11.63 -12.78 -1.73
N ILE A 183 -12.13 -13.59 -2.67
CA ILE A 183 -12.71 -13.08 -3.92
C ILE A 183 -14.21 -12.88 -3.72
N ILE A 184 -14.72 -11.72 -4.13
CA ILE A 184 -16.12 -11.30 -4.00
C ILE A 184 -16.62 -10.82 -5.37
N ASP A 185 -17.81 -11.27 -5.78
CA ASP A 185 -18.49 -10.74 -6.96
C ASP A 185 -18.99 -9.31 -6.69
N LEU A 186 -18.69 -8.40 -7.61
CA LEU A 186 -19.08 -6.99 -7.46
C LEU A 186 -20.53 -6.73 -7.86
N GLY A 187 -21.04 -7.47 -8.85
CA GLY A 187 -22.34 -7.20 -9.48
C GLY A 187 -22.28 -6.14 -10.57
N PHE A 188 -21.07 -5.66 -10.90
CA PHE A 188 -20.75 -4.71 -11.97
C PHE A 188 -19.34 -4.98 -12.48
N ASP A 189 -18.92 -4.34 -13.56
CA ASP A 189 -17.57 -4.41 -14.09
C ASP A 189 -16.78 -3.14 -13.69
N ALA A 190 -15.79 -3.30 -12.81
CA ALA A 190 -14.96 -2.22 -12.25
C ALA A 190 -14.12 -1.46 -13.29
N ALA A 191 -14.05 -1.95 -14.54
CA ALA A 191 -13.35 -1.29 -15.63
C ALA A 191 -14.20 -0.24 -16.36
N TYR A 192 -15.50 -0.14 -16.10
CA TYR A 192 -16.41 0.74 -16.87
C TYR A 192 -17.01 1.90 -16.06
N GLY A 193 -16.65 2.06 -14.82
CA GLY A 193 -17.14 3.16 -13.99
C GLY A 193 -16.36 3.35 -12.72
N TYR A 194 -16.49 4.54 -12.13
CA TYR A 194 -15.95 4.78 -10.80
C TYR A 194 -16.81 4.12 -9.75
N HIS A 195 -16.16 3.32 -8.91
CA HIS A 195 -16.75 2.68 -7.75
C HIS A 195 -15.92 2.97 -6.50
N LYS A 196 -16.61 3.11 -5.36
CA LYS A 196 -15.99 3.38 -4.07
C LYS A 196 -15.54 2.09 -3.42
N TYR A 197 -14.29 2.06 -2.99
CA TYR A 197 -13.71 0.97 -2.21
C TYR A 197 -13.23 1.53 -0.89
N ALA A 198 -13.62 0.88 0.21
CA ALA A 198 -13.19 1.32 1.53
C ALA A 198 -12.71 0.15 2.38
N ILE A 199 -11.69 0.43 3.19
CA ILE A 199 -11.15 -0.42 4.24
C ILE A 199 -11.45 0.28 5.57
N GLU A 200 -12.27 -0.32 6.42
CA GLU A 200 -12.39 0.07 7.81
C GLU A 200 -11.53 -0.87 8.64
N TYR A 201 -10.53 -0.31 9.28
CA TYR A 201 -9.52 -1.04 10.02
C TYR A 201 -9.46 -0.54 11.46
N GLY A 202 -9.49 -1.46 12.40
CA GLY A 202 -9.49 -1.15 13.83
C GLY A 202 -8.79 -2.22 14.67
N PRO A 203 -8.65 -1.99 15.99
CA PRO A 203 -8.04 -2.98 16.86
C PRO A 203 -8.74 -4.33 16.77
N GLY A 204 -8.09 -5.28 16.10
CA GLY A 204 -8.59 -6.65 15.98
C GLY A 204 -9.67 -6.91 14.94
N TYR A 205 -9.88 -6.01 13.97
CA TYR A 205 -10.81 -6.27 12.85
C TYR A 205 -10.45 -5.48 11.59
N ILE A 206 -10.90 -5.99 10.44
CA ILE A 206 -10.92 -5.33 9.15
C ILE A 206 -12.29 -5.56 8.52
N ASN A 207 -12.90 -4.51 7.96
CA ASN A 207 -14.08 -4.59 7.13
C ASN A 207 -13.80 -3.95 5.77
N TRP A 208 -14.28 -4.58 4.71
CA TRP A 208 -14.23 -4.04 3.35
C TRP A 208 -15.62 -3.68 2.85
N TYR A 209 -15.71 -2.52 2.22
CA TYR A 209 -16.94 -1.98 1.64
C TYR A 209 -16.74 -1.67 0.16
N VAL A 210 -17.80 -1.85 -0.62
CA VAL A 210 -17.87 -1.42 -2.02
C VAL A 210 -19.17 -0.64 -2.20
N ASP A 211 -19.08 0.57 -2.74
CA ASP A 211 -20.19 1.52 -2.90
C ASP A 211 -21.00 1.73 -1.60
N GLY A 212 -20.28 1.84 -0.49
CA GLY A 212 -20.85 2.02 0.85
C GLY A 212 -21.51 0.78 1.45
N LYS A 213 -21.49 -0.36 0.76
CA LYS A 213 -22.07 -1.63 1.25
C LYS A 213 -20.96 -2.52 1.79
N TRP A 214 -21.16 -3.06 3.00
CA TRP A 214 -20.27 -4.08 3.56
C TRP A 214 -20.24 -5.32 2.65
N ARG A 215 -19.04 -5.83 2.36
CA ARG A 215 -18.84 -6.98 1.49
C ARG A 215 -18.13 -8.15 2.18
N TYR A 216 -17.19 -7.86 3.07
CA TYR A 216 -16.42 -8.87 3.79
C TYR A 216 -15.82 -8.27 5.05
N GLY A 217 -15.55 -9.12 6.04
CA GLY A 217 -14.85 -8.72 7.25
C GLY A 217 -14.17 -9.88 7.94
N VAL A 218 -13.13 -9.55 8.69
CA VAL A 218 -12.38 -10.48 9.55
C VAL A 218 -12.17 -9.84 10.92
N ASN A 219 -12.06 -10.66 11.98
CA ASN A 219 -11.75 -10.18 13.30
C ASN A 219 -10.99 -11.21 14.13
N ASN A 220 -10.36 -10.76 15.20
CA ASN A 220 -9.55 -11.59 16.10
C ASN A 220 -10.35 -12.48 17.05
N THR A 221 -11.69 -12.42 17.05
CA THR A 221 -12.55 -13.24 17.90
C THR A 221 -12.95 -14.56 17.22
N GLY A 222 -12.53 -14.78 15.99
CA GLY A 222 -12.74 -16.03 15.27
C GLY A 222 -13.64 -15.93 14.05
N PHE A 223 -14.32 -14.80 13.82
CA PHE A 223 -15.06 -14.58 12.58
C PHE A 223 -14.07 -14.39 11.44
N ASN A 224 -14.02 -15.35 10.51
CA ASN A 224 -13.08 -15.37 9.39
C ASN A 224 -11.58 -15.18 9.78
N ALA A 225 -11.18 -15.45 11.03
CA ALA A 225 -9.79 -15.29 11.45
C ALA A 225 -8.95 -16.53 11.08
N PRO A 226 -8.19 -16.53 9.97
CA PRO A 226 -7.49 -17.72 9.48
C PRO A 226 -6.21 -18.03 10.25
N TYR A 227 -5.55 -17.04 10.87
CA TYR A 227 -4.25 -17.22 11.51
C TYR A 227 -4.22 -16.77 12.96
N GLY A 228 -4.56 -17.68 13.88
CA GLY A 228 -4.30 -17.47 15.32
C GLY A 228 -4.80 -16.13 15.87
N LYS A 229 -5.78 -15.49 15.21
CA LYS A 229 -6.38 -14.21 15.60
C LYS A 229 -5.45 -13.00 15.55
N LYS A 230 -4.33 -13.10 14.85
CA LYS A 230 -3.48 -11.93 14.61
C LYS A 230 -4.11 -11.03 13.54
N MET A 231 -4.03 -9.73 13.76
CA MET A 231 -4.51 -8.70 12.87
C MET A 231 -3.40 -7.67 12.67
N PRO A 232 -3.35 -6.96 11.53
CA PRO A 232 -2.45 -5.84 11.35
C PRO A 232 -2.59 -4.84 12.50
N SER A 233 -1.49 -4.27 12.97
CA SER A 233 -1.51 -3.37 14.14
C SER A 233 -0.65 -2.13 13.98
N HIS A 234 0.14 -2.06 12.93
CA HIS A 234 1.06 -0.94 12.69
C HIS A 234 0.40 0.16 11.85
N PRO A 235 0.81 1.43 12.03
CA PRO A 235 0.40 2.51 11.13
C PRO A 235 0.90 2.24 9.69
N MET A 236 0.05 2.46 8.69
CA MET A 236 0.29 2.13 7.30
C MET A 236 0.19 3.35 6.38
N GLN A 237 0.97 3.36 5.30
CA GLN A 237 0.76 4.29 4.18
C GLN A 237 -0.46 3.86 3.38
N ILE A 238 -1.15 4.82 2.78
CA ILE A 238 -2.19 4.57 1.76
C ILE A 238 -1.49 4.53 0.41
N MET A 239 -1.70 3.47 -0.34
CA MET A 239 -1.03 3.22 -1.60
C MET A 239 -2.01 2.82 -2.69
N VAL A 240 -1.73 3.23 -3.91
CA VAL A 240 -2.45 2.80 -5.12
C VAL A 240 -1.45 2.53 -6.24
N ASN A 241 -1.70 1.49 -7.03
CA ASN A 241 -0.84 1.16 -8.16
C ASN A 241 -1.58 0.41 -9.27
N LEU A 242 -0.91 0.28 -10.40
CA LEU A 242 -1.26 -0.59 -11.52
C LEU A 242 0.00 -1.35 -11.92
N TRP A 243 -0.08 -2.67 -12.04
CA TRP A 243 1.09 -3.46 -12.44
C TRP A 243 0.72 -4.72 -13.22
N PRO A 244 1.59 -5.18 -14.14
CA PRO A 244 1.49 -6.47 -14.79
C PRO A 244 2.29 -7.51 -14.02
N GLY A 245 1.77 -8.73 -13.93
CA GLY A 245 2.43 -9.87 -13.29
C GLY A 245 3.39 -10.61 -14.22
N THR A 246 4.33 -11.34 -13.63
CA THR A 246 5.17 -12.33 -14.29
C THR A 246 5.42 -13.53 -13.36
N GLY A 247 5.36 -14.76 -13.90
CA GLY A 247 5.53 -15.96 -13.09
C GLY A 247 4.36 -16.29 -12.15
N VAL A 248 3.22 -15.63 -12.34
CA VAL A 248 1.99 -15.76 -11.52
C VAL A 248 0.75 -16.00 -12.38
N ASP A 249 0.91 -16.66 -13.51
CA ASP A 249 -0.15 -16.90 -14.51
C ASP A 249 -1.34 -17.68 -13.95
N SER A 250 -1.12 -18.56 -12.98
CA SER A 250 -2.20 -19.28 -12.29
C SER A 250 -3.13 -18.34 -11.49
N TRP A 251 -2.60 -17.23 -11.02
CA TRP A 251 -3.35 -16.20 -10.28
C TRP A 251 -3.93 -15.13 -11.22
N LEU A 252 -3.11 -14.57 -12.14
CA LEU A 252 -3.45 -13.38 -12.93
C LEU A 252 -3.78 -13.67 -14.40
N ASN A 253 -3.62 -14.91 -14.93
CA ASN A 253 -3.38 -15.25 -16.31
C ASN A 253 -2.08 -14.62 -16.83
N HIS A 254 -1.65 -15.00 -18.03
CA HIS A 254 -0.42 -14.47 -18.63
C HIS A 254 -0.63 -13.05 -19.17
N PHE A 255 0.25 -12.13 -18.80
CA PHE A 255 0.20 -10.78 -19.34
C PHE A 255 0.81 -10.72 -20.75
N TRP A 256 0.00 -10.33 -21.71
CA TRP A 256 0.43 -9.99 -23.07
C TRP A 256 0.23 -8.51 -23.35
N TRP A 257 1.27 -7.87 -23.83
CA TRP A 257 1.18 -6.46 -24.22
C TRP A 257 0.17 -6.27 -25.36
N SER A 258 -0.82 -5.41 -25.17
CA SER A 258 -1.86 -5.08 -26.15
C SER A 258 -2.19 -3.58 -26.18
N GLY A 259 -1.18 -2.74 -25.94
CA GLY A 259 -1.33 -1.29 -25.80
C GLY A 259 -1.35 -0.82 -24.36
N ASN A 260 -1.26 0.49 -24.16
CA ASN A 260 -1.27 1.09 -22.83
C ASN A 260 -2.52 0.68 -22.03
N LYS A 261 -2.33 0.52 -20.71
CA LYS A 261 -3.41 0.25 -19.78
C LYS A 261 -3.49 1.38 -18.76
N TYR A 262 -4.68 1.60 -18.23
CA TYR A 262 -4.96 2.75 -17.38
C TYR A 262 -5.78 2.33 -16.17
N ALA A 263 -5.39 2.80 -14.99
CA ALA A 263 -6.22 2.84 -13.80
C ALA A 263 -6.47 4.30 -13.44
N SER A 264 -7.66 4.65 -12.98
CA SER A 264 -8.00 6.03 -12.66
C SER A 264 -8.56 6.14 -11.25
N TYR A 265 -8.16 7.19 -10.52
CA TYR A 265 -8.54 7.46 -9.14
C TYR A 265 -9.08 8.88 -9.04
N ASP A 266 -10.24 9.03 -8.37
CA ASP A 266 -10.97 10.28 -8.23
C ASP A 266 -10.58 11.01 -6.95
N TYR A 267 -10.37 10.26 -5.87
CA TYR A 267 -9.91 10.79 -4.59
C TYR A 267 -9.27 9.71 -3.72
N ILE A 268 -8.51 10.14 -2.72
CA ILE A 268 -8.12 9.34 -1.56
C ILE A 268 -8.61 10.05 -0.30
N LYS A 269 -9.21 9.27 0.61
CA LYS A 269 -9.73 9.76 1.88
C LYS A 269 -9.33 8.85 3.02
N TYR A 270 -8.98 9.47 4.15
CA TYR A 270 -8.86 8.82 5.45
C TYR A 270 -9.67 9.58 6.50
N THR A 271 -10.42 8.84 7.28
CA THR A 271 -11.16 9.34 8.44
C THR A 271 -10.71 8.54 9.66
N PRO A 272 -10.07 9.16 10.66
CA PRO A 272 -9.63 8.47 11.88
C PRO A 272 -10.84 7.94 12.66
N LYS A 273 -10.57 6.90 13.47
CA LYS A 273 -11.56 6.31 14.37
C LYS A 273 -11.45 6.91 15.74
#